data_12dff5ea4c1e979c5ec613fe3aacb4bd
#
_entry.id   12dff5ea4c1e979c5ec613fe3aacb4bd
#
_cell.length_a   1.000
_cell.length_b   1.000
_cell.length_c   1.000
_cell.angle_alpha   90.00
_cell.angle_beta   90.00
_cell.angle_gamma   90.00
#
_symmetry.space_group_name_H-M   'P 1'
#
loop_
_entity.id
_entity.type
_entity.pdbx_description
1 polymer ?
#
loop_
_entity_poly.entity_id
_entity_poly.type
_entity_poly.pdbx_seq_one_letter_code
_entity_poly.pdbx_strand_id
1 'polypeptide(L)'
;MIAYVDGSYRSDTGEFSYGMVILKDGEEHTFCEKMTDKELALMHNVAGEIKGSEAAMQYAVDHNIPEITIYHDYEGIAKWCTGAWKATKPGTIAYQAFYREAVKKVKVHFVKVKGHSNDKYNDMADQLAKKALGIL
;
A
#
# COMPACT_ATOMS: atom_id res chain seq x y z
N MET A 1 13.83 5.45 4.56
CA MET A 1 13.04 5.39 3.32
C MET A 1 11.58 5.74 3.61
N ILE A 2 10.95 6.47 2.73
CA ILE A 2 9.54 6.83 2.82
C ILE A 2 8.81 6.21 1.63
N ALA A 3 7.64 5.63 1.87
CA ALA A 3 6.78 5.09 0.83
C ALA A 3 5.37 5.67 0.98
N TYR A 4 4.83 6.21 -0.13
CA TYR A 4 3.42 6.60 -0.20
C TYR A 4 2.70 5.54 -1.01
N VAL A 5 1.62 5.00 -0.48
CA VAL A 5 0.83 3.96 -1.15
C VAL A 5 -0.63 4.37 -1.25
N ASP A 6 -1.27 4.02 -2.34
CA ASP A 6 -2.69 4.24 -2.54
C ASP A 6 -3.26 3.14 -3.42
N GLY A 7 -4.56 2.95 -3.39
CA GLY A 7 -5.24 1.94 -4.16
C GLY A 7 -6.38 2.51 -4.98
N SER A 8 -6.72 1.81 -6.06
CA SER A 8 -7.85 2.15 -6.91
C SER A 8 -8.60 0.88 -7.30
N TYR A 9 -9.86 1.02 -7.72
CA TYR A 9 -10.73 -0.09 -8.04
C TYR A 9 -11.67 0.26 -9.20
N ARG A 10 -11.88 -0.71 -10.09
CA ARG A 10 -12.86 -0.59 -11.18
C ARG A 10 -14.00 -1.57 -10.94
N SER A 11 -15.20 -1.04 -10.70
CA SER A 11 -16.39 -1.86 -10.44
C SER A 11 -16.86 -2.62 -11.68
N ASP A 12 -16.59 -2.09 -12.88
CA ASP A 12 -17.00 -2.73 -14.13
C ASP A 12 -16.18 -3.98 -14.48
N THR A 13 -14.93 -4.05 -14.02
CA THR A 13 -14.04 -5.18 -14.31
C THR A 13 -13.70 -6.01 -13.07
N GLY A 14 -13.89 -5.47 -11.87
CA GLY A 14 -13.44 -6.10 -10.63
C GLY A 14 -11.93 -6.03 -10.42
N GLU A 15 -11.24 -5.26 -11.27
CA GLU A 15 -9.79 -5.07 -11.15
C GLU A 15 -9.48 -4.01 -10.10
N PHE A 16 -8.36 -4.16 -9.41
CA PHE A 16 -7.84 -3.16 -8.50
C PHE A 16 -6.35 -2.96 -8.76
N SER A 17 -5.81 -1.90 -8.19
CA SER A 17 -4.41 -1.55 -8.41
C SER A 17 -3.83 -0.86 -7.20
N TYR A 18 -2.50 -0.76 -7.18
CA TYR A 18 -1.84 0.17 -6.27
C TYR A 18 -0.92 1.10 -7.05
N GLY A 19 -0.69 2.25 -6.45
CA GLY A 19 0.37 3.16 -6.83
C GLY A 19 1.29 3.33 -5.62
N MET A 20 2.58 3.45 -5.88
CA MET A 20 3.58 3.57 -4.83
C MET A 20 4.67 4.56 -5.26
N VAL A 21 5.00 5.47 -4.35
CA VAL A 21 6.12 6.40 -4.53
C VAL A 21 7.12 6.15 -3.43
N ILE A 22 8.33 5.80 -3.81
CA ILE A 22 9.44 5.58 -2.86
C ILE A 22 10.34 6.81 -2.90
N LEU A 23 10.61 7.38 -1.72
CA LEU A 23 11.55 8.48 -1.54
C LEU A 23 12.75 7.95 -0.77
N LYS A 24 13.90 7.94 -1.41
CA LYS A 24 15.13 7.44 -0.82
C LYS A 24 16.34 8.21 -1.35
N ASP A 25 17.16 8.73 -0.45
CA ASP A 25 18.42 9.41 -0.79
C ASP A 25 18.24 10.55 -1.82
N GLY A 26 17.14 11.30 -1.70
CA GLY A 26 16.84 12.39 -2.62
C GLY A 26 16.25 11.97 -3.95
N GLU A 27 16.04 10.68 -4.16
CA GLU A 27 15.46 10.14 -5.40
C GLU A 27 14.01 9.72 -5.21
N GLU A 28 13.21 9.87 -6.28
CA GLU A 28 11.83 9.40 -6.33
C GLU A 28 11.76 8.18 -7.26
N HIS A 29 11.20 7.08 -6.75
CA HIS A 29 10.94 5.90 -7.56
C HIS A 29 9.44 5.63 -7.54
N THR A 30 8.83 5.45 -8.71
CA THR A 30 7.40 5.25 -8.82
C THR A 30 7.08 3.86 -9.36
N PHE A 31 6.03 3.27 -8.80
CA PHE A 31 5.57 1.92 -9.15
C PHE A 31 4.06 1.91 -9.20
N CYS A 32 3.52 1.10 -10.08
CA CYS A 32 2.08 0.82 -10.07
C CYS A 32 1.86 -0.59 -10.65
N GLU A 33 0.79 -1.22 -10.21
CA GLU A 33 0.46 -2.56 -10.67
C GLU A 33 -1.05 -2.79 -10.62
N LYS A 34 -1.56 -3.42 -11.68
CA LYS A 34 -2.96 -3.85 -11.75
C LYS A 34 -3.04 -5.31 -11.27
N MET A 35 -4.06 -5.61 -10.49
CA MET A 35 -4.28 -6.93 -9.91
C MET A 35 -5.69 -7.42 -10.16
N THR A 36 -5.85 -8.74 -10.19
CA THR A 36 -7.11 -9.40 -10.54
C THR A 36 -7.58 -10.43 -9.50
N ASP A 37 -6.96 -10.46 -8.32
CA ASP A 37 -7.39 -11.37 -7.23
C ASP A 37 -8.84 -11.07 -6.85
N LYS A 38 -9.73 -11.99 -7.18
CA LYS A 38 -11.18 -11.78 -7.03
C LYS A 38 -11.62 -11.67 -5.58
N GLU A 39 -10.98 -12.38 -4.68
CA GLU A 39 -11.34 -12.33 -3.27
C GLU A 39 -10.89 -11.01 -2.63
N LEU A 40 -9.66 -10.62 -2.87
CA LEU A 40 -9.14 -9.36 -2.35
C LEU A 40 -9.87 -8.16 -2.96
N ALA A 41 -10.30 -8.28 -4.22
CA ALA A 41 -11.04 -7.24 -4.93
C ALA A 41 -12.38 -6.86 -4.24
N LEU A 42 -12.91 -7.73 -3.38
CA LEU A 42 -14.11 -7.41 -2.60
C LEU A 42 -13.87 -6.24 -1.63
N MET A 43 -12.62 -5.94 -1.33
CA MET A 43 -12.25 -4.79 -0.49
C MET A 43 -12.09 -3.50 -1.30
N HIS A 44 -12.34 -3.53 -2.59
CA HIS A 44 -12.28 -2.39 -3.51
C HIS A 44 -10.91 -1.69 -3.49
N ASN A 45 -10.88 -0.37 -3.33
CA ASN A 45 -9.62 0.38 -3.33
C ASN A 45 -8.70 0.02 -2.15
N VAL A 46 -9.27 -0.47 -1.04
CA VAL A 46 -8.47 -0.93 0.12
C VAL A 46 -7.60 -2.12 -0.26
N ALA A 47 -8.07 -2.99 -1.16
CA ALA A 47 -7.29 -4.10 -1.67
C ALA A 47 -5.96 -3.62 -2.30
N GLY A 48 -6.03 -2.57 -3.10
CA GLY A 48 -4.84 -1.98 -3.71
C GLY A 48 -3.90 -1.39 -2.67
N GLU A 49 -4.45 -0.72 -1.66
CA GLU A 49 -3.63 -0.13 -0.61
C GLU A 49 -2.91 -1.19 0.23
N ILE A 50 -3.58 -2.32 0.51
CA ILE A 50 -2.96 -3.47 1.16
C ILE A 50 -1.77 -3.96 0.32
N LYS A 51 -1.97 -4.17 -0.97
CA LYS A 51 -0.91 -4.66 -1.86
C LYS A 51 0.22 -3.64 -2.02
N GLY A 52 -0.10 -2.35 -2.05
CA GLY A 52 0.89 -1.28 -2.06
C GLY A 52 1.75 -1.29 -0.81
N SER A 53 1.13 -1.46 0.35
CA SER A 53 1.84 -1.56 1.63
C SER A 53 2.77 -2.79 1.66
N GLU A 54 2.28 -3.94 1.20
CA GLU A 54 3.11 -5.15 1.09
C GLU A 54 4.29 -4.92 0.14
N ALA A 55 4.04 -4.27 -1.00
CA ALA A 55 5.09 -3.97 -1.97
C ALA A 55 6.16 -3.05 -1.39
N ALA A 56 5.78 -2.07 -0.56
CA ALA A 56 6.71 -1.18 0.10
C ALA A 56 7.59 -1.94 1.09
N MET A 57 7.00 -2.84 1.88
CA MET A 57 7.74 -3.68 2.81
C MET A 57 8.71 -4.61 2.06
N GLN A 58 8.23 -5.23 0.96
CA GLN A 58 9.06 -6.13 0.15
C GLN A 58 10.22 -5.38 -0.48
N TYR A 59 9.98 -4.16 -0.97
CA TYR A 59 11.04 -3.32 -1.52
C TYR A 59 12.14 -3.09 -0.48
N ALA A 60 11.74 -2.76 0.75
CA ALA A 60 12.70 -2.53 1.85
C ALA A 60 13.50 -3.79 2.18
N VAL A 61 12.84 -4.95 2.21
CA VAL A 61 13.52 -6.23 2.47
C VAL A 61 14.52 -6.53 1.34
N ASP A 62 14.10 -6.39 0.09
CA ASP A 62 14.92 -6.72 -1.08
C ASP A 62 16.14 -5.80 -1.22
N HIS A 63 16.04 -4.57 -0.76
CA HIS A 63 17.12 -3.58 -0.86
C HIS A 63 17.90 -3.41 0.45
N ASN A 64 17.67 -4.29 1.43
CA ASN A 64 18.34 -4.26 2.73
C ASN A 64 18.18 -2.91 3.44
N ILE A 65 16.99 -2.31 3.33
CA ILE A 65 16.67 -1.04 3.98
C ILE A 65 16.23 -1.33 5.40
N PRO A 66 16.88 -0.77 6.43
CA PRO A 66 16.59 -1.15 7.83
C PRO A 66 15.31 -0.56 8.38
N GLU A 67 14.82 0.54 7.82
CA GLU A 67 13.67 1.25 8.37
C GLU A 67 12.90 1.96 7.27
N ILE A 68 11.57 1.84 7.31
CA ILE A 68 10.67 2.52 6.37
C ILE A 68 9.50 3.17 7.09
N THR A 69 8.98 4.25 6.50
CA THR A 69 7.73 4.87 6.92
C THR A 69 6.74 4.79 5.76
N ILE A 70 5.58 4.15 5.99
CA ILE A 70 4.54 4.00 4.98
C ILE A 70 3.44 5.03 5.25
N TYR A 71 3.24 5.92 4.29
CA TYR A 71 2.14 6.89 4.31
C TYR A 71 0.96 6.26 3.57
N HIS A 72 -0.20 6.22 4.24
CA HIS A 72 -1.39 5.53 3.74
C HIS A 72 -2.65 6.35 4.05
N ASP A 73 -3.71 6.08 3.34
CA ASP A 73 -4.98 6.79 3.48
C ASP A 73 -5.94 6.06 4.42
N TYR A 74 -6.14 4.76 4.21
CA TYR A 74 -7.08 3.99 5.01
C TYR A 74 -6.45 3.52 6.32
N GLU A 75 -7.08 3.84 7.44
CA GLU A 75 -6.51 3.56 8.77
C GLU A 75 -6.25 2.08 9.04
N GLY A 76 -7.02 1.19 8.41
CA GLY A 76 -6.85 -0.26 8.55
C GLY A 76 -5.47 -0.76 8.14
N ILE A 77 -4.78 -0.04 7.25
CA ILE A 77 -3.44 -0.42 6.79
C ILE A 77 -2.46 -0.52 7.97
N ALA A 78 -2.55 0.39 8.91
CA ALA A 78 -1.75 0.31 10.14
C ALA A 78 -2.41 -0.58 11.19
N LYS A 79 -3.72 -0.48 11.35
CA LYS A 79 -4.43 -1.11 12.46
C LYS A 79 -4.47 -2.63 12.38
N TRP A 80 -4.53 -3.21 11.19
CA TRP A 80 -4.40 -4.66 11.03
C TRP A 80 -2.99 -5.16 11.40
N CYS A 81 -1.97 -4.36 11.11
CA CYS A 81 -0.59 -4.72 11.43
C CYS A 81 -0.31 -4.63 12.93
N THR A 82 -0.75 -3.55 13.57
CA THR A 82 -0.48 -3.30 15.00
C THR A 82 -1.37 -4.12 15.93
N GLY A 83 -2.41 -4.76 15.40
CA GLY A 83 -3.36 -5.53 16.19
C GLY A 83 -4.49 -4.70 16.80
N ALA A 84 -4.57 -3.39 16.49
CA ALA A 84 -5.68 -2.54 16.94
C ALA A 84 -7.01 -3.03 16.35
N TRP A 85 -6.96 -3.54 15.10
CA TRP A 85 -8.10 -4.21 14.47
C TRP A 85 -7.78 -5.69 14.27
N LYS A 86 -8.75 -6.54 14.54
CA LYS A 86 -8.61 -7.97 14.31
C LYS A 86 -8.71 -8.27 12.81
N ALA A 87 -7.77 -9.04 12.29
CA ALA A 87 -7.82 -9.52 10.91
C ALA A 87 -8.72 -10.75 10.85
N THR A 88 -9.81 -10.67 10.09
CA THR A 88 -10.82 -11.73 10.04
C THR A 88 -11.06 -12.27 8.64
N LYS A 89 -10.64 -11.56 7.60
CA LYS A 89 -10.80 -11.97 6.21
C LYS A 89 -9.50 -12.51 5.65
N PRO A 90 -9.52 -13.42 4.66
CA PRO A 90 -8.29 -13.98 4.10
C PRO A 90 -7.26 -12.93 3.70
N GLY A 91 -7.71 -11.84 3.06
CA GLY A 91 -6.81 -10.76 2.63
C GLY A 91 -6.16 -10.02 3.80
N THR A 92 -6.91 -9.73 4.86
CA THR A 92 -6.36 -9.03 6.02
C THR A 92 -5.49 -9.95 6.88
N ILE A 93 -5.85 -11.23 6.97
CA ILE A 93 -5.04 -12.23 7.68
C ILE A 93 -3.69 -12.40 6.98
N ALA A 94 -3.71 -12.50 5.65
CA ALA A 94 -2.48 -12.62 4.86
C ALA A 94 -1.62 -11.37 4.99
N TYR A 95 -2.23 -10.18 4.99
CA TYR A 95 -1.53 -8.92 5.15
C TYR A 95 -0.85 -8.83 6.51
N GLN A 96 -1.57 -9.18 7.59
CA GLN A 96 -0.99 -9.20 8.93
C GLN A 96 0.18 -10.18 9.03
N ALA A 97 0.06 -11.36 8.42
CA ALA A 97 1.14 -12.35 8.39
C ALA A 97 2.35 -11.83 7.63
N PHE A 98 2.12 -11.14 6.50
CA PHE A 98 3.19 -10.51 5.71
C PHE A 98 3.95 -9.49 6.56
N TYR A 99 3.23 -8.64 7.27
CA TYR A 99 3.82 -7.64 8.15
C TYR A 99 4.69 -8.29 9.24
N ARG A 100 4.18 -9.35 9.87
CA ARG A 100 4.92 -10.04 10.94
C ARG A 100 6.25 -10.60 10.45
N GLU A 101 6.31 -11.07 9.21
CA GLU A 101 7.55 -11.55 8.63
C GLU A 101 8.48 -10.39 8.24
N ALA A 102 7.91 -9.34 7.68
CA ALA A 102 8.70 -8.18 7.24
C ALA A 102 9.40 -7.48 8.41
N VAL A 103 8.73 -7.34 9.56
CA VAL A 103 9.31 -6.63 10.72
C VAL A 103 10.46 -7.38 11.38
N LYS A 104 10.70 -8.64 11.02
CA LYS A 104 11.89 -9.34 11.44
C LYS A 104 13.15 -8.79 10.78
N LYS A 105 12.99 -8.09 9.65
CA LYS A 105 14.10 -7.57 8.83
C LYS A 105 14.09 -6.05 8.70
N VAL A 106 12.92 -5.41 8.82
CA VAL A 106 12.73 -3.99 8.56
C VAL A 106 11.87 -3.40 9.67
N LYS A 107 12.27 -2.25 10.20
CA LYS A 107 11.42 -1.51 11.13
C LYS A 107 10.41 -0.70 10.32
N VAL A 108 9.11 -0.95 10.55
CA VAL A 108 8.04 -0.34 9.77
C VAL A 108 7.26 0.66 10.62
N HIS A 109 7.15 1.89 10.12
CA HIS A 109 6.32 2.94 10.71
C HIS A 109 5.17 3.25 9.77
N PHE A 110 4.02 3.57 10.33
CA PHE A 110 2.85 3.96 9.54
C PHE A 110 2.43 5.39 9.87
N VAL A 111 2.11 6.17 8.84
CA VAL A 111 1.56 7.51 8.98
C VAL A 111 0.30 7.60 8.12
N LYS A 112 -0.84 7.89 8.75
CA LYS A 112 -2.07 8.11 8.02
C LYS A 112 -2.08 9.52 7.46
N VAL A 113 -2.24 9.65 6.13
CA VAL A 113 -2.42 10.96 5.50
C VAL A 113 -3.89 11.37 5.60
N LYS A 114 -4.13 12.68 5.64
CA LYS A 114 -5.50 13.19 5.55
C LYS A 114 -5.93 13.16 4.09
N GLY A 115 -7.09 12.57 3.80
CA GLY A 115 -7.67 12.62 2.47
C GLY A 115 -7.83 14.07 2.02
N HIS A 116 -7.56 14.32 0.74
CA HIS A 116 -7.70 15.65 0.11
C HIS A 116 -6.81 16.75 0.74
N SER A 117 -5.66 16.37 1.28
CA SER A 117 -4.75 17.32 1.96
C SER A 117 -3.76 18.01 1.05
N ASN A 118 -3.89 17.89 -0.28
CA ASN A 118 -2.94 18.42 -1.27
C ASN A 118 -1.50 17.91 -1.07
N ASP A 119 -1.35 16.72 -0.55
CA ASP A 119 -0.05 16.08 -0.41
C ASP A 119 0.40 15.62 -1.79
N LYS A 120 1.51 16.17 -2.27
CA LYS A 120 2.06 15.89 -3.60
C LYS A 120 2.25 14.39 -3.86
N TYR A 121 2.84 13.68 -2.90
CA TYR A 121 3.19 12.28 -3.08
C TYR A 121 1.99 11.35 -2.90
N ASN A 122 1.05 11.74 -2.05
CA ASN A 122 -0.22 11.01 -1.94
C ASN A 122 -1.00 11.12 -3.25
N ASP A 123 -1.03 12.32 -3.85
CA ASP A 123 -1.68 12.53 -5.15
C ASP A 123 -0.98 11.74 -6.26
N MET A 124 0.36 11.67 -6.24
CA MET A 124 1.11 10.87 -7.20
C MET A 124 0.76 9.38 -7.09
N ALA A 125 0.68 8.87 -5.88
CA ALA A 125 0.32 7.46 -5.65
C ALA A 125 -1.10 7.17 -6.15
N ASP A 126 -2.05 8.07 -5.90
CA ASP A 126 -3.41 7.97 -6.41
C ASP A 126 -3.45 7.92 -7.93
N GLN A 127 -2.74 8.83 -8.59
CA GLN A 127 -2.69 8.88 -10.05
C GLN A 127 -2.03 7.63 -10.64
N LEU A 128 -0.98 7.13 -10.02
CA LEU A 128 -0.32 5.90 -10.45
C LEU A 128 -1.27 4.70 -10.37
N ALA A 129 -2.04 4.59 -9.28
CA ALA A 129 -3.01 3.52 -9.12
C ALA A 129 -4.08 3.59 -10.22
N LYS A 130 -4.59 4.78 -10.51
CA LYS A 130 -5.58 5.00 -11.57
C LYS A 130 -5.02 4.70 -12.96
N LYS A 131 -3.78 5.11 -13.20
CA LYS A 131 -3.09 4.85 -14.47
C LYS A 131 -2.95 3.35 -14.70
N ALA A 132 -2.62 2.57 -13.68
CA ALA A 132 -2.51 1.12 -13.80
C ALA A 132 -3.82 0.47 -14.23
N LEU A 133 -4.97 1.05 -13.87
CA LEU A 133 -6.29 0.58 -14.27
C LEU A 133 -6.80 1.17 -15.59
N GLY A 134 -6.04 2.08 -16.19
CA GLY A 134 -6.45 2.71 -17.44
C GLY A 134 -7.58 3.73 -17.29
N ILE A 135 -7.80 4.27 -16.10
CA ILE A 135 -8.83 5.29 -15.83
C ILE A 135 -8.24 6.71 -15.75
N LEU A 136 -7.02 6.88 -16.12
CA LEU A 136 -6.37 8.19 -16.22
C LEU A 136 -5.88 8.40 -17.63
#